data_935a8584602aed1d81e5b1db84862143
#
_entry.id   935a8584602aed1d81e5b1db84862143
#
_cell.length_a   1.000
_cell.length_b   1.000
_cell.length_c   1.000
_cell.angle_alpha   90.00
_cell.angle_beta   90.00
_cell.angle_gamma   90.00
#
_symmetry.space_group_name_H-M   'P 1'
#
loop_
_entity.id
_entity.type
_entity.pdbx_description
1 polymer ?
#
loop_
_entity_poly.entity_id
_entity_poly.type
_entity_poly.pdbx_seq_one_letter_code
_entity_poly.pdbx_strand_id
1 'polypeptide(L)'
;SEMCIRDRALEKELQKCEPDAVKLIVVDGVFSMEGDLANLPEIVRLKKKYNASIYVDEAHGLGVFGKQGRGVCDHFGVTEDVDLIMGTFSKSLASIGGFVAGDKAVINWLRHNARSYIFQASSTPAATAAAREALHIIKSEPERIQRLWDITNYALKKFRDAGFEIGETESPIIPLYVRDTEKTFIVTKLAFDEGIFINPVIPPACAPQDTLVRVALMATHTVEQVDYAVEKLTKCFKELGIIK
;
A
#
# COMPACT_ATOMS: atom_id res chain seq x y z
N SER A 1 -5.14 13.76 -12.67
CA SER A 1 -4.61 12.48 -12.18
C SER A 1 -5.77 11.61 -11.71
N GLU A 2 -5.59 10.31 -11.61
CA GLU A 2 -6.61 9.37 -11.10
C GLU A 2 -7.03 9.71 -9.67
N MET A 3 -6.12 10.18 -8.83
CA MET A 3 -6.44 10.67 -7.49
C MET A 3 -7.52 11.76 -7.51
N CYS A 4 -7.42 12.75 -8.38
CA CYS A 4 -8.47 13.78 -8.50
C CYS A 4 -9.82 13.22 -8.98
N ILE A 5 -9.81 12.12 -9.73
CA ILE A 5 -11.04 11.44 -10.17
C ILE A 5 -11.66 10.70 -8.98
N ARG A 6 -10.85 10.02 -8.18
CA ARG A 6 -11.29 9.30 -6.96
C ARG A 6 -11.90 10.26 -5.93
N ASP A 7 -11.28 11.42 -5.69
CA ASP A 7 -11.78 12.45 -4.76
C ASP A 7 -13.11 13.04 -5.21
N ARG A 8 -13.23 13.35 -6.51
CA ARG A 8 -14.50 13.83 -7.10
C ARG A 8 -15.61 12.77 -7.06
N ALA A 9 -15.24 11.50 -7.22
CA ALA A 9 -16.19 10.39 -7.08
C ALA A 9 -16.66 10.26 -5.63
N LEU A 10 -15.75 10.34 -4.66
CA LEU A 10 -16.09 10.31 -3.23
C LEU A 10 -17.05 11.46 -2.87
N GLU A 11 -16.79 12.67 -3.30
CA GLU A 11 -17.65 13.81 -3.03
C GLU A 11 -19.06 13.61 -3.61
N LYS A 12 -19.16 13.08 -4.84
CA LYS A 12 -20.46 12.75 -5.45
C LYS A 12 -21.24 11.70 -4.66
N GLU A 13 -20.57 10.70 -4.10
CA GLU A 13 -21.23 9.69 -3.26
C GLU A 13 -21.67 10.29 -1.91
N LEU A 14 -20.86 11.12 -1.28
CA LEU A 14 -21.23 11.83 -0.06
C LEU A 14 -22.42 12.77 -0.25
N GLN A 15 -22.54 13.40 -1.43
CA GLN A 15 -23.69 14.25 -1.78
C GLN A 15 -25.01 13.49 -1.88
N LYS A 16 -24.98 12.18 -2.17
CA LYS A 16 -26.19 11.34 -2.26
C LYS A 16 -26.70 10.88 -0.89
N CYS A 17 -25.86 10.96 0.14
CA CYS A 17 -26.22 10.52 1.48
C CYS A 17 -27.24 11.49 2.12
N GLU A 18 -28.22 10.96 2.85
CA GLU A 18 -29.10 11.76 3.68
C GLU A 18 -28.29 12.56 4.71
N PRO A 19 -28.71 13.79 5.06
CA PRO A 19 -27.96 14.66 5.97
C PRO A 19 -27.61 13.98 7.29
N ASP A 20 -28.57 13.28 7.90
CA ASP A 20 -28.43 12.64 9.21
C ASP A 20 -27.90 11.19 9.15
N ALA A 21 -27.58 10.68 7.95
CA ALA A 21 -27.00 9.35 7.82
C ALA A 21 -25.62 9.28 8.43
N VAL A 22 -25.31 8.15 9.08
CA VAL A 22 -23.92 7.84 9.50
C VAL A 22 -23.11 7.54 8.25
N LYS A 23 -22.02 8.29 8.07
CA LYS A 23 -21.14 8.18 6.91
C LYS A 23 -19.76 7.73 7.38
N LEU A 24 -19.25 6.64 6.83
CA LEU A 24 -17.90 6.15 7.08
C LEU A 24 -17.14 6.04 5.76
N ILE A 25 -16.07 6.79 5.63
CA ILE A 25 -15.12 6.69 4.53
C ILE A 25 -14.06 5.66 4.91
N VAL A 26 -13.91 4.60 4.12
CA VAL A 26 -12.89 3.56 4.30
C VAL A 26 -11.94 3.62 3.12
N VAL A 27 -10.65 3.76 3.39
CA VAL A 27 -9.64 3.92 2.34
C VAL A 27 -8.31 3.32 2.76
N ASP A 28 -7.58 2.72 1.81
CA ASP A 28 -6.18 2.34 1.99
C ASP A 28 -5.31 3.61 1.98
N GLY A 29 -4.36 3.73 2.89
CA GLY A 29 -3.36 4.80 2.85
C GLY A 29 -2.44 4.66 1.63
N VAL A 30 -2.06 3.41 1.31
CA VAL A 30 -1.34 3.04 0.08
C VAL A 30 -2.13 1.96 -0.63
N PHE A 31 -2.52 2.18 -1.88
CA PHE A 31 -3.22 1.19 -2.69
C PHE A 31 -2.26 0.06 -3.10
N SER A 32 -2.60 -1.15 -2.71
CA SER A 32 -1.69 -2.30 -2.68
C SER A 32 -1.22 -2.79 -4.05
N MET A 33 -1.94 -2.50 -5.13
CA MET A 33 -1.64 -2.98 -6.47
C MET A 33 -0.84 -1.94 -7.27
N GLU A 34 -1.28 -0.69 -7.24
CA GLU A 34 -0.71 0.42 -8.00
C GLU A 34 0.40 1.15 -7.23
N GLY A 35 0.41 1.06 -5.89
CA GLY A 35 1.36 1.77 -5.04
C GLY A 35 1.06 3.26 -4.86
N ASP A 36 -0.10 3.72 -5.32
CA ASP A 36 -0.53 5.12 -5.15
C ASP A 36 -0.89 5.41 -3.71
N LEU A 37 -0.75 6.66 -3.30
CA LEU A 37 -1.21 7.16 -2.01
C LEU A 37 -2.65 7.66 -2.10
N ALA A 38 -3.43 7.47 -1.03
CA ALA A 38 -4.69 8.18 -0.89
C ALA A 38 -4.43 9.66 -0.62
N ASN A 39 -5.21 10.55 -1.25
CA ASN A 39 -5.18 11.98 -0.97
C ASN A 39 -5.87 12.29 0.36
N LEU A 40 -5.26 11.87 1.47
CA LEU A 40 -5.85 12.01 2.80
C LEU A 40 -6.19 13.47 3.16
N PRO A 41 -5.42 14.51 2.81
CA PRO A 41 -5.81 15.89 3.07
C PRO A 41 -7.16 16.27 2.46
N GLU A 42 -7.43 15.85 1.21
CA GLU A 42 -8.70 16.12 0.56
C GLU A 42 -9.84 15.29 1.17
N ILE A 43 -9.57 14.02 1.52
CA ILE A 43 -10.55 13.15 2.19
C ILE A 43 -10.94 13.74 3.55
N VAL A 44 -9.98 14.28 4.32
CA VAL A 44 -10.24 14.99 5.58
C VAL A 44 -11.08 16.25 5.35
N ARG A 45 -10.81 17.02 4.29
CA ARG A 45 -11.64 18.16 3.92
C ARG A 45 -13.10 17.74 3.65
N LEU A 46 -13.28 16.65 2.91
CA LEU A 46 -14.63 16.10 2.63
C LEU A 46 -15.29 15.55 3.89
N LYS A 47 -14.56 14.83 4.75
CA LYS A 47 -15.04 14.39 6.06
C LYS A 47 -15.69 15.55 6.83
N LYS A 48 -14.94 16.65 6.97
CA LYS A 48 -15.42 17.83 7.71
C LYS A 48 -16.63 18.46 7.04
N LYS A 49 -16.65 18.55 5.72
CA LYS A 49 -17.75 19.13 4.94
C LYS A 49 -19.07 18.33 5.05
N TYR A 50 -18.98 17.00 5.06
CA TYR A 50 -20.14 16.11 5.01
C TYR A 50 -20.44 15.42 6.34
N ASN A 51 -19.77 15.80 7.43
CA ASN A 51 -19.90 15.17 8.75
C ASN A 51 -19.78 13.64 8.68
N ALA A 52 -18.68 13.18 8.09
CA ALA A 52 -18.34 11.76 7.96
C ALA A 52 -17.22 11.37 8.95
N SER A 53 -17.01 10.08 9.15
CA SER A 53 -15.86 9.49 9.82
C SER A 53 -14.91 8.87 8.81
N ILE A 54 -13.63 8.74 9.14
CA ILE A 54 -12.61 8.13 8.29
C ILE A 54 -11.98 6.93 9.00
N TYR A 55 -11.88 5.83 8.27
CA TYR A 55 -11.09 4.66 8.60
C TYR A 55 -9.98 4.50 7.55
N VAL A 56 -8.71 4.54 7.97
CA VAL A 56 -7.56 4.36 7.09
C VAL A 56 -6.90 3.02 7.34
N ASP A 57 -6.70 2.25 6.27
CA ASP A 57 -5.89 1.04 6.27
C ASP A 57 -4.43 1.42 5.97
N GLU A 58 -3.58 1.31 6.98
CA GLU A 58 -2.13 1.57 6.92
C GLU A 58 -1.31 0.30 6.68
N ALA A 59 -1.91 -0.77 6.17
CA ALA A 59 -1.22 -2.04 5.99
C ALA A 59 0.06 -1.93 5.13
N HIS A 60 0.07 -1.04 4.15
CA HIS A 60 1.23 -0.73 3.32
C HIS A 60 1.96 0.57 3.70
N GLY A 61 1.36 1.40 4.57
CA GLY A 61 1.94 2.65 5.03
C GLY A 61 2.84 2.48 6.26
N LEU A 62 2.41 1.62 7.21
CA LEU A 62 3.12 1.37 8.46
C LEU A 62 4.52 0.79 8.21
N GLY A 63 5.55 1.42 8.79
CA GLY A 63 6.96 1.05 8.61
C GLY A 63 7.59 1.58 7.31
N VAL A 64 6.85 2.34 6.50
CA VAL A 64 7.30 2.87 5.20
C VAL A 64 7.19 4.38 5.14
N PHE A 65 6.01 4.94 5.43
CA PHE A 65 5.72 6.37 5.33
C PHE A 65 5.72 7.05 6.69
N GLY A 66 5.82 8.38 6.65
CA GLY A 66 5.77 9.22 7.84
C GLY A 66 7.01 9.16 8.72
N LYS A 67 7.01 9.95 9.78
CA LYS A 67 8.14 10.01 10.71
C LYS A 67 8.30 8.68 11.43
N GLN A 68 9.48 8.07 11.33
CA GLN A 68 9.76 6.76 11.91
C GLN A 68 8.77 5.66 11.45
N GLY A 69 8.26 5.74 10.22
CA GLY A 69 7.36 4.73 9.67
C GLY A 69 5.95 4.70 10.28
N ARG A 70 5.44 5.84 10.77
CA ARG A 70 4.12 5.92 11.40
C ARG A 70 2.94 5.76 10.45
N GLY A 71 3.20 5.81 9.15
CA GLY A 71 2.18 5.62 8.11
C GLY A 71 1.86 6.87 7.31
N VAL A 72 0.92 6.73 6.39
CA VAL A 72 0.51 7.79 5.46
C VAL A 72 -0.27 8.90 6.17
N CYS A 73 -1.02 8.58 7.22
CA CYS A 73 -1.68 9.60 8.04
C CYS A 73 -0.68 10.59 8.66
N ASP A 74 0.45 10.08 9.17
CA ASP A 74 1.54 10.90 9.71
C ASP A 74 2.31 11.63 8.59
N HIS A 75 2.49 10.99 7.44
CA HIS A 75 3.14 11.58 6.26
C HIS A 75 2.43 12.87 5.82
N PHE A 76 1.11 12.87 5.79
CA PHE A 76 0.31 14.05 5.44
C PHE A 76 -0.03 14.94 6.64
N GLY A 77 0.37 14.58 7.87
CA GLY A 77 0.10 15.35 9.08
C GLY A 77 -1.38 15.39 9.47
N VAL A 78 -2.16 14.36 9.12
CA VAL A 78 -3.61 14.28 9.35
C VAL A 78 -4.01 13.21 10.37
N THR A 79 -3.07 12.67 11.12
CA THR A 79 -3.32 11.57 12.07
C THR A 79 -4.46 11.89 13.04
N GLU A 80 -4.51 13.11 13.58
CA GLU A 80 -5.53 13.54 14.54
C GLU A 80 -6.92 13.77 13.91
N ASP A 81 -6.98 13.86 12.58
CA ASP A 81 -8.24 14.01 11.83
C ASP A 81 -8.86 12.67 11.42
N VAL A 82 -8.14 11.55 11.59
CA VAL A 82 -8.59 10.20 11.24
C VAL A 82 -9.20 9.53 12.48
N ASP A 83 -10.41 8.97 12.34
CA ASP A 83 -11.13 8.40 13.47
C ASP A 83 -10.64 6.99 13.84
N LEU A 84 -10.28 6.20 12.83
CA LEU A 84 -9.74 4.85 13.00
C LEU A 84 -8.59 4.59 12.06
N ILE A 85 -7.51 4.05 12.58
CA ILE A 85 -6.33 3.61 11.84
C ILE A 85 -6.16 2.11 12.06
N MET A 86 -6.13 1.36 10.96
CA MET A 86 -5.82 -0.07 10.97
C MET A 86 -4.37 -0.28 10.52
N GLY A 87 -3.70 -1.21 11.15
CA GLY A 87 -2.40 -1.69 10.69
C GLY A 87 -2.31 -3.21 10.78
N THR A 88 -1.55 -3.81 9.87
CA THR A 88 -1.27 -5.26 9.90
C THR A 88 0.12 -5.56 10.43
N PHE A 89 0.28 -6.73 11.05
CA PHE A 89 1.60 -7.23 11.46
C PHE A 89 2.27 -8.05 10.34
N SER A 90 1.54 -8.37 9.26
CA SER A 90 1.99 -9.33 8.24
C SER A 90 2.95 -8.76 7.19
N LYS A 91 3.30 -7.48 7.26
CA LYS A 91 4.20 -6.78 6.35
C LYS A 91 5.44 -6.27 7.09
N SER A 92 5.56 -4.99 7.36
CA SER A 92 6.72 -4.39 8.03
C SER A 92 7.03 -4.97 9.41
N LEU A 93 6.03 -5.47 10.12
CA LEU A 93 6.19 -6.07 11.44
C LEU A 93 6.45 -7.60 11.41
N ALA A 94 6.53 -8.22 10.23
CA ALA A 94 6.96 -9.60 9.98
C ALA A 94 6.30 -10.66 10.89
N SER A 95 5.01 -10.49 11.21
CA SER A 95 4.28 -11.37 12.12
C SER A 95 2.83 -11.60 11.65
N ILE A 96 1.99 -12.22 12.45
CA ILE A 96 0.57 -12.46 12.17
C ILE A 96 -0.28 -11.64 13.11
N GLY A 97 -1.34 -11.02 12.56
CA GLY A 97 -2.30 -10.22 13.28
C GLY A 97 -2.36 -8.79 12.77
N GLY A 98 -2.92 -7.93 13.58
CA GLY A 98 -3.08 -6.50 13.26
C GLY A 98 -3.67 -5.76 14.45
N PHE A 99 -3.97 -4.51 14.24
CA PHE A 99 -4.58 -3.65 15.25
C PHE A 99 -5.51 -2.63 14.60
N VAL A 100 -6.40 -2.11 15.42
CA VAL A 100 -7.14 -0.88 15.12
C VAL A 100 -6.87 0.11 16.24
N ALA A 101 -6.52 1.32 15.89
CA ALA A 101 -6.28 2.44 16.79
C ALA A 101 -7.29 3.56 16.55
N GLY A 102 -7.68 4.28 17.59
CA GLY A 102 -8.63 5.38 17.54
C GLY A 102 -9.05 5.84 18.93
N ASP A 103 -10.13 6.61 19.00
CA ASP A 103 -10.65 7.10 20.28
C ASP A 103 -10.95 5.95 21.25
N LYS A 104 -10.64 6.17 22.52
CA LYS A 104 -10.80 5.17 23.58
C LYS A 104 -12.23 4.63 23.68
N ALA A 105 -13.24 5.47 23.51
CA ALA A 105 -14.64 5.05 23.61
C ALA A 105 -15.00 4.12 22.44
N VAL A 106 -14.55 4.44 21.24
CA VAL A 106 -14.76 3.62 20.03
C VAL A 106 -14.03 2.28 20.15
N ILE A 107 -12.77 2.29 20.55
CA ILE A 107 -11.98 1.06 20.72
C ILE A 107 -12.59 0.17 21.84
N ASN A 108 -13.06 0.77 22.93
CA ASN A 108 -13.74 0.02 23.96
C ASN A 108 -15.05 -0.62 23.45
N TRP A 109 -15.82 0.12 22.66
CA TRP A 109 -17.03 -0.43 22.04
C TRP A 109 -16.69 -1.59 21.08
N LEU A 110 -15.67 -1.45 20.24
CA LEU A 110 -15.22 -2.52 19.32
C LEU A 110 -14.82 -3.79 20.08
N ARG A 111 -14.11 -3.68 21.20
CA ARG A 111 -13.72 -4.84 22.01
C ARG A 111 -14.89 -5.66 22.52
N HIS A 112 -16.06 -5.04 22.74
CA HIS A 112 -17.24 -5.69 23.28
C HIS A 112 -18.27 -6.09 22.22
N ASN A 113 -18.18 -5.54 21.00
CA ASN A 113 -19.20 -5.70 19.98
C ASN A 113 -18.69 -6.25 18.65
N ALA A 114 -17.40 -6.13 18.32
CA ALA A 114 -16.86 -6.61 17.07
C ALA A 114 -16.78 -8.15 17.06
N ARG A 115 -17.61 -8.80 16.27
CA ARG A 115 -17.66 -10.27 16.17
C ARG A 115 -16.31 -10.87 15.75
N SER A 116 -15.64 -10.25 14.79
CA SER A 116 -14.31 -10.67 14.34
C SER A 116 -13.25 -10.60 15.44
N TYR A 117 -13.43 -9.77 16.45
CA TYR A 117 -12.56 -9.69 17.61
C TYR A 117 -12.92 -10.72 18.70
N ILE A 118 -14.22 -10.87 18.98
CA ILE A 118 -14.71 -11.72 20.07
C ILE A 118 -14.55 -13.22 19.74
N PHE A 119 -14.83 -13.62 18.50
CA PHE A 119 -14.87 -15.01 18.06
C PHE A 119 -13.58 -15.49 17.41
N GLN A 120 -12.50 -14.74 17.46
CA GLN A 120 -11.19 -15.17 16.97
C GLN A 120 -10.35 -15.76 18.12
N ALA A 121 -9.40 -16.62 17.77
CA ALA A 121 -8.35 -17.04 18.68
C ALA A 121 -7.36 -15.89 18.93
N SER A 122 -6.88 -15.76 20.15
CA SER A 122 -5.86 -14.76 20.51
C SER A 122 -4.55 -14.99 19.75
N SER A 123 -3.84 -13.92 19.41
CA SER A 123 -2.48 -14.00 18.88
C SER A 123 -1.57 -14.74 19.85
N THR A 124 -0.67 -15.58 19.30
CA THR A 124 0.29 -16.31 20.12
C THR A 124 1.31 -15.36 20.77
N PRO A 125 1.85 -15.69 21.96
CA PRO A 125 2.89 -14.89 22.60
C PRO A 125 4.11 -14.66 21.69
N ALA A 126 4.52 -15.68 20.92
CA ALA A 126 5.64 -15.60 19.98
C ALA A 126 5.37 -14.58 18.86
N ALA A 127 4.19 -14.62 18.23
CA ALA A 127 3.80 -13.66 17.19
C ALA A 127 3.73 -12.22 17.73
N THR A 128 3.18 -12.05 18.94
CA THR A 128 3.11 -10.74 19.59
C THR A 128 4.51 -10.20 19.94
N ALA A 129 5.40 -11.05 20.44
CA ALA A 129 6.78 -10.69 20.75
C ALA A 129 7.56 -10.29 19.48
N ALA A 130 7.38 -11.03 18.39
CA ALA A 130 8.00 -10.71 17.09
C ALA A 130 7.53 -9.34 16.57
N ALA A 131 6.22 -9.07 16.56
CA ALA A 131 5.68 -7.78 16.14
C ALA A 131 6.18 -6.63 17.01
N ARG A 132 6.27 -6.84 18.34
CA ARG A 132 6.81 -5.84 19.29
C ARG A 132 8.28 -5.54 19.00
N GLU A 133 9.09 -6.57 18.75
CA GLU A 133 10.51 -6.39 18.46
C GLU A 133 10.72 -5.69 17.11
N ALA A 134 9.96 -6.08 16.06
CA ALA A 134 10.00 -5.39 14.78
C ALA A 134 9.64 -3.89 14.92
N LEU A 135 8.63 -3.56 15.74
CA LEU A 135 8.30 -2.16 16.03
C LEU A 135 9.42 -1.43 16.79
N HIS A 136 10.13 -2.14 17.69
CA HIS A 136 11.30 -1.59 18.36
C HIS A 136 12.41 -1.27 17.37
N ILE A 137 12.72 -2.20 16.46
CA ILE A 137 13.71 -2.02 15.38
C ILE A 137 13.35 -0.83 14.47
N ILE A 138 12.09 -0.73 14.05
CA ILE A 138 11.62 0.42 13.23
C ILE A 138 11.91 1.75 13.93
N LYS A 139 11.73 1.81 15.26
CA LYS A 139 11.97 3.03 16.04
C LYS A 139 13.44 3.33 16.30
N SER A 140 14.26 2.29 16.51
CA SER A 140 15.66 2.43 16.88
C SER A 140 16.62 2.47 15.70
N GLU A 141 16.22 1.98 14.53
CA GLU A 141 17.05 1.86 13.32
C GLU A 141 16.41 2.60 12.12
N PRO A 142 16.22 3.93 12.19
CA PRO A 142 15.56 4.72 11.13
C PRO A 142 16.26 4.64 9.77
N GLU A 143 17.55 4.27 9.75
CA GLU A 143 18.33 4.06 8.54
C GLU A 143 17.79 2.93 7.66
N ARG A 144 17.00 2.00 8.19
CA ARG A 144 16.33 0.96 7.39
C ARG A 144 15.27 1.58 6.47
N ILE A 145 14.48 2.52 7.00
CA ILE A 145 13.48 3.26 6.21
C ILE A 145 14.21 4.13 5.18
N GLN A 146 15.29 4.81 5.56
CA GLN A 146 16.07 5.61 4.63
C GLN A 146 16.61 4.75 3.47
N ARG A 147 17.21 3.59 3.76
CA ARG A 147 17.67 2.64 2.72
C ARG A 147 16.53 2.17 1.81
N LEU A 148 15.34 1.89 2.37
CA LEU A 148 14.18 1.55 1.55
C LEU A 148 13.86 2.66 0.56
N TRP A 149 13.87 3.92 1.01
CA TRP A 149 13.61 5.05 0.13
C TRP A 149 14.70 5.31 -0.89
N ASP A 150 15.97 5.13 -0.51
CA ASP A 150 17.10 5.28 -1.43
C ASP A 150 16.98 4.28 -2.59
N ILE A 151 16.74 2.99 -2.28
CA ILE A 151 16.57 1.96 -3.31
C ILE A 151 15.27 2.12 -4.10
N THR A 152 14.20 2.62 -3.47
CA THR A 152 12.93 2.90 -4.13
C THR A 152 13.10 4.00 -5.17
N ASN A 153 13.68 5.14 -4.79
CA ASN A 153 13.91 6.26 -5.70
C ASN A 153 14.82 5.86 -6.86
N TYR A 154 15.84 5.06 -6.59
CA TYR A 154 16.69 4.51 -7.61
C TYR A 154 15.92 3.63 -8.60
N ALA A 155 15.13 2.69 -8.11
CA ALA A 155 14.36 1.76 -8.92
C ALA A 155 13.28 2.48 -9.75
N LEU A 156 12.53 3.40 -9.14
CA LEU A 156 11.53 4.22 -9.86
C LEU A 156 12.14 4.94 -11.06
N LYS A 157 13.30 5.56 -10.85
CA LYS A 157 14.03 6.22 -11.94
C LYS A 157 14.45 5.22 -13.02
N LYS A 158 15.02 4.08 -12.64
CA LYS A 158 15.51 3.06 -13.58
C LYS A 158 14.39 2.47 -14.42
N PHE A 159 13.24 2.13 -13.84
CA PHE A 159 12.11 1.61 -14.58
C PHE A 159 11.53 2.65 -15.55
N ARG A 160 11.40 3.92 -15.13
CA ARG A 160 10.97 5.01 -16.02
C ARG A 160 11.94 5.22 -17.18
N ASP A 161 13.25 5.27 -16.90
CA ASP A 161 14.30 5.45 -17.92
C ASP A 161 14.32 4.28 -18.92
N ALA A 162 13.98 3.07 -18.50
CA ALA A 162 13.87 1.89 -19.34
C ALA A 162 12.56 1.81 -20.17
N GLY A 163 11.66 2.79 -20.01
CA GLY A 163 10.42 2.90 -20.77
C GLY A 163 9.24 2.10 -20.24
N PHE A 164 9.28 1.66 -18.98
CA PHE A 164 8.13 1.01 -18.37
C PHE A 164 7.03 2.02 -18.02
N GLU A 165 5.78 1.63 -18.26
CA GLU A 165 4.63 2.32 -17.71
C GLU A 165 4.45 1.89 -16.26
N ILE A 166 4.72 2.81 -15.32
CA ILE A 166 4.65 2.54 -13.86
C ILE A 166 3.61 3.40 -13.14
N GLY A 167 2.75 4.11 -13.88
CA GLY A 167 1.79 5.02 -13.28
C GLY A 167 2.44 6.18 -12.51
N GLU A 168 1.72 6.67 -11.51
CA GLU A 168 2.15 7.79 -10.67
C GLU A 168 2.66 7.33 -9.28
N THR A 169 3.01 6.05 -9.14
CA THR A 169 3.45 5.52 -7.84
C THR A 169 4.63 6.30 -7.26
N GLU A 170 4.52 6.60 -5.98
CA GLU A 170 5.56 7.22 -5.15
C GLU A 170 5.89 6.31 -3.95
N SER A 171 5.74 5.00 -4.09
CA SER A 171 5.93 4.03 -3.01
C SER A 171 6.92 2.92 -3.40
N PRO A 172 7.38 2.09 -2.45
CA PRO A 172 8.16 0.89 -2.74
C PRO A 172 7.42 -0.18 -3.55
N ILE A 173 6.16 0.04 -3.88
CA ILE A 173 5.37 -0.79 -4.79
C ILE A 173 5.42 -0.17 -6.17
N ILE A 174 6.01 -0.88 -7.13
CA ILE A 174 6.17 -0.39 -8.50
C ILE A 174 5.33 -1.29 -9.43
N PRO A 175 4.21 -0.78 -9.95
CA PRO A 175 3.43 -1.49 -10.96
C PRO A 175 4.15 -1.38 -12.30
N LEU A 176 4.33 -2.50 -13.01
CA LEU A 176 4.76 -2.51 -14.39
C LEU A 176 3.54 -2.93 -15.21
N TYR A 177 2.90 -1.99 -15.88
CA TYR A 177 1.68 -2.25 -16.62
C TYR A 177 1.94 -3.09 -17.86
N VAL A 178 1.16 -4.14 -18.03
CA VAL A 178 1.22 -5.08 -19.16
C VAL A 178 0.00 -4.91 -20.06
N ARG A 179 -1.16 -4.57 -19.46
CA ARG A 179 -2.42 -4.29 -20.17
C ARG A 179 -3.02 -5.51 -20.90
N ASP A 180 -2.50 -6.71 -20.63
CA ASP A 180 -2.93 -7.97 -21.24
C ASP A 180 -2.75 -9.12 -20.24
N THR A 181 -3.80 -9.88 -19.97
CA THR A 181 -3.79 -10.92 -18.94
C THR A 181 -2.86 -12.09 -19.31
N GLU A 182 -2.87 -12.53 -20.57
CA GLU A 182 -2.03 -13.64 -21.03
C GLU A 182 -0.54 -13.26 -20.97
N LYS A 183 -0.20 -12.09 -21.53
CA LYS A 183 1.17 -11.56 -21.44
C LYS A 183 1.63 -11.35 -20.00
N THR A 184 0.73 -11.00 -19.09
CA THR A 184 1.06 -10.84 -17.67
C THR A 184 1.53 -12.17 -17.05
N PHE A 185 0.89 -13.28 -17.37
CA PHE A 185 1.37 -14.61 -16.95
C PHE A 185 2.68 -15.00 -17.62
N ILE A 186 2.81 -14.75 -18.93
CA ILE A 186 4.03 -15.09 -19.67
C ILE A 186 5.23 -14.32 -19.11
N VAL A 187 5.11 -13.00 -18.93
CA VAL A 187 6.23 -12.19 -18.40
C VAL A 187 6.58 -12.58 -16.96
N THR A 188 5.59 -12.95 -16.16
CA THR A 188 5.84 -13.46 -14.78
C THR A 188 6.66 -14.76 -14.81
N LYS A 189 6.31 -15.68 -15.72
CA LYS A 189 7.06 -16.93 -15.89
C LYS A 189 8.48 -16.68 -16.41
N LEU A 190 8.64 -15.83 -17.42
CA LEU A 190 9.96 -15.46 -17.96
C LEU A 190 10.84 -14.80 -16.90
N ALA A 191 10.28 -13.89 -16.09
CA ALA A 191 10.99 -13.26 -14.99
C ALA A 191 11.44 -14.30 -13.93
N PHE A 192 10.57 -15.24 -13.60
CA PHE A 192 10.90 -16.33 -12.66
C PHE A 192 12.06 -17.20 -13.18
N ASP A 193 12.08 -17.52 -14.47
CA ASP A 193 13.16 -18.30 -15.11
C ASP A 193 14.51 -17.55 -15.09
N GLU A 194 14.47 -16.22 -15.10
CA GLU A 194 15.64 -15.35 -14.90
C GLU A 194 15.96 -15.09 -13.39
N GLY A 195 15.29 -15.79 -12.46
CA GLY A 195 15.53 -15.67 -11.02
C GLY A 195 14.89 -14.42 -10.37
N ILE A 196 13.92 -13.79 -11.03
CA ILE A 196 13.22 -12.60 -10.52
C ILE A 196 11.82 -13.00 -10.10
N PHE A 197 11.54 -12.89 -8.80
CA PHE A 197 10.21 -13.17 -8.25
C PHE A 197 9.36 -11.90 -8.21
N ILE A 198 8.32 -11.86 -9.04
CA ILE A 198 7.33 -10.77 -9.12
C ILE A 198 5.92 -11.34 -9.11
N ASN A 199 4.94 -10.53 -8.72
CA ASN A 199 3.55 -10.97 -8.63
C ASN A 199 2.72 -10.46 -9.82
N PRO A 200 2.00 -11.33 -10.54
CA PRO A 200 1.00 -10.88 -11.51
C PRO A 200 -0.22 -10.31 -10.77
N VAL A 201 -0.75 -9.20 -11.27
CA VAL A 201 -2.02 -8.61 -10.84
C VAL A 201 -2.97 -8.65 -12.01
N ILE A 202 -4.02 -9.43 -11.85
CA ILE A 202 -4.99 -9.75 -12.91
C ILE A 202 -6.42 -9.67 -12.34
N PRO A 203 -7.48 -9.69 -13.18
CA PRO A 203 -8.84 -9.77 -12.68
C PRO A 203 -9.06 -10.97 -11.74
N PRO A 204 -9.81 -10.82 -10.64
CA PRO A 204 -10.61 -9.64 -10.26
C PRO A 204 -9.88 -8.56 -9.45
N ALA A 205 -8.56 -8.69 -9.23
CA ALA A 205 -7.79 -7.72 -8.43
C ALA A 205 -7.60 -6.37 -9.14
N CYS A 206 -7.69 -6.35 -10.47
CA CYS A 206 -7.74 -5.14 -11.29
C CYS A 206 -8.70 -5.33 -12.47
N ALA A 207 -8.98 -4.26 -13.21
CA ALA A 207 -9.73 -4.38 -14.46
C ALA A 207 -8.88 -5.07 -15.54
N PRO A 208 -9.48 -5.77 -16.52
CA PRO A 208 -8.73 -6.51 -17.55
C PRO A 208 -7.70 -5.65 -18.32
N GLN A 209 -8.01 -4.38 -18.55
CA GLN A 209 -7.13 -3.42 -19.22
C GLN A 209 -6.03 -2.84 -18.32
N ASP A 210 -6.05 -3.15 -17.02
CA ASP A 210 -5.13 -2.61 -16.01
C ASP A 210 -4.22 -3.68 -15.40
N THR A 211 -4.11 -4.83 -16.09
CA THR A 211 -3.23 -5.90 -15.66
C THR A 211 -1.77 -5.44 -15.64
N LEU A 212 -1.06 -5.88 -14.63
CA LEU A 212 0.32 -5.48 -14.37
C LEU A 212 1.11 -6.60 -13.68
N VAL A 213 2.41 -6.49 -13.63
CA VAL A 213 3.24 -7.21 -12.66
C VAL A 213 3.72 -6.24 -11.59
N ARG A 214 3.66 -6.67 -10.34
CA ARG A 214 4.00 -5.85 -9.18
C ARG A 214 5.40 -6.16 -8.68
N VAL A 215 6.28 -5.17 -8.73
CA VAL A 215 7.57 -5.18 -8.05
C VAL A 215 7.38 -4.56 -6.66
N ALA A 216 7.86 -5.26 -5.64
CA ALA A 216 7.83 -4.76 -4.26
C ALA A 216 9.26 -4.73 -3.70
N LEU A 217 9.70 -3.57 -3.25
CA LEU A 217 11.07 -3.36 -2.77
C LEU A 217 11.17 -3.56 -1.25
N MET A 218 12.36 -3.96 -0.82
CA MET A 218 12.75 -4.07 0.58
C MET A 218 14.04 -3.29 0.83
N ALA A 219 14.26 -2.87 2.07
CA ALA A 219 15.46 -2.16 2.49
C ALA A 219 16.76 -2.98 2.31
N THR A 220 16.64 -4.29 2.09
CA THR A 220 17.77 -5.21 1.87
C THR A 220 18.13 -5.39 0.40
N HIS A 221 17.32 -4.88 -0.54
CA HIS A 221 17.67 -4.90 -1.95
C HIS A 221 18.87 -3.98 -2.22
N THR A 222 19.72 -4.41 -3.17
CA THR A 222 20.89 -3.65 -3.59
C THR A 222 20.67 -3.01 -4.97
N VAL A 223 21.51 -2.03 -5.29
CA VAL A 223 21.51 -1.37 -6.62
C VAL A 223 21.75 -2.39 -7.72
N GLU A 224 22.67 -3.34 -7.53
CA GLU A 224 22.99 -4.39 -8.50
C GLU A 224 21.80 -5.31 -8.75
N GLN A 225 21.02 -5.63 -7.72
CA GLN A 225 19.80 -6.42 -7.86
C GLN A 225 18.72 -5.66 -8.64
N VAL A 226 18.57 -4.35 -8.40
CA VAL A 226 17.65 -3.51 -9.16
C VAL A 226 18.08 -3.41 -10.62
N ASP A 227 19.38 -3.16 -10.88
CA ASP A 227 19.91 -3.09 -12.26
C ASP A 227 19.70 -4.41 -13.00
N TYR A 228 19.99 -5.54 -12.36
CA TYR A 228 19.71 -6.88 -12.90
C TYR A 228 18.24 -7.06 -13.25
N ALA A 229 17.36 -6.73 -12.30
CA ALA A 229 15.91 -6.86 -12.51
C ALA A 229 15.41 -5.99 -13.66
N VAL A 230 15.85 -4.73 -13.74
CA VAL A 230 15.48 -3.82 -14.83
C VAL A 230 15.96 -4.34 -16.17
N GLU A 231 17.23 -4.81 -16.28
CA GLU A 231 17.78 -5.38 -17.50
C GLU A 231 16.95 -6.57 -17.99
N LYS A 232 16.72 -7.55 -17.12
CA LYS A 232 16.01 -8.79 -17.47
C LYS A 232 14.54 -8.54 -17.80
N LEU A 233 13.84 -7.74 -16.99
CA LEU A 233 12.45 -7.38 -17.23
C LEU A 233 12.30 -6.58 -18.53
N THR A 234 13.24 -5.67 -18.83
CA THR A 234 13.26 -4.94 -20.11
C THR A 234 13.32 -5.91 -21.30
N LYS A 235 14.19 -6.94 -21.22
CA LYS A 235 14.28 -7.96 -22.25
C LYS A 235 12.95 -8.70 -22.41
N CYS A 236 12.37 -9.21 -21.32
CA CYS A 236 11.10 -9.94 -21.35
C CYS A 236 9.95 -9.09 -21.92
N PHE A 237 9.85 -7.83 -21.50
CA PHE A 237 8.79 -6.92 -21.96
C PHE A 237 8.93 -6.57 -23.44
N LYS A 238 10.17 -6.39 -23.95
CA LYS A 238 10.44 -6.16 -25.37
C LYS A 238 10.12 -7.39 -26.22
N GLU A 239 10.51 -8.59 -25.78
CA GLU A 239 10.21 -9.86 -26.47
C GLU A 239 8.69 -10.06 -26.65
N LEU A 240 7.88 -9.61 -25.71
CA LEU A 240 6.43 -9.68 -25.77
C LEU A 240 5.78 -8.45 -26.44
N GLY A 241 6.58 -7.48 -26.90
CA GLY A 241 6.08 -6.25 -27.51
C GLY A 241 5.22 -5.39 -26.57
N ILE A 242 5.53 -5.40 -25.27
CA ILE A 242 4.84 -4.59 -24.25
C ILE A 242 5.47 -3.20 -24.19
N ILE A 243 6.79 -3.12 -24.26
CA ILE A 243 7.55 -1.87 -24.38
C ILE A 243 8.42 -1.89 -25.66
N LYS A 244 8.89 -0.71 -26.10
CA LYS A 244 9.71 -0.53 -27.32
C LYS A 244 11.20 -0.79 -27.10
#